data_24b686367537eb06f6e77655f59fc6f0
#
_entry.id   24b686367537eb06f6e77655f59fc6f0
#
_cell.length_a   1.000
_cell.length_b   1.000
_cell.length_c   1.000
_cell.angle_alpha   90.00
_cell.angle_beta   90.00
_cell.angle_gamma   90.00
#
_symmetry.space_group_name_H-M   'P 1'
#
loop_
_entity.id
_entity.type
_entity.pdbx_description
1 polymer ?
#
loop_
_entity_poly.entity_id
_entity_poly.type
_entity_poly.pdbx_seq_one_letter_code
_entity_poly.pdbx_strand_id
1 'polypeptide(L)'
;MARYTGPKTKIARKFGEAIFGEDKSFEKRNYPPGQHGNNRRRPKKSEYAVQLMEKQKAKYTYGILERQFRNLFEKANRSKGVTGEVLLQLCESRLDNVVYRMGISSSRRGARQLVSHRHITVNGEIVNIPSYQLKAGDVVGVREKSKSVEAIESSLANNSRVYEWITWNNEKKEGAFVAVPERIQIPENIKEQLIVELYSK
;
A
#
# COMPACT_ATOMS: atom_id res chain seq x y z
N MET A 1 -12.03 11.54 -3.09
CA MET A 1 -11.42 10.51 -3.94
C MET A 1 -12.03 9.15 -3.61
N ALA A 2 -12.48 8.38 -4.61
CA ALA A 2 -13.09 7.07 -4.41
C ALA A 2 -12.10 6.06 -3.79
N ARG A 3 -12.57 5.25 -2.83
CA ARG A 3 -11.79 4.24 -2.11
C ARG A 3 -12.70 3.08 -1.68
N TYR A 4 -12.10 1.95 -1.33
CA TYR A 4 -12.84 0.87 -0.70
C TYR A 4 -13.17 1.25 0.75
N THR A 5 -14.46 1.29 1.10
CA THR A 5 -14.96 1.66 2.46
C THR A 5 -15.53 0.47 3.22
N GLY A 6 -15.62 -0.70 2.59
CA GLY A 6 -16.15 -1.91 3.20
C GLY A 6 -15.27 -2.52 4.30
N PRO A 7 -15.74 -3.61 4.93
CA PRO A 7 -15.09 -4.25 6.07
C PRO A 7 -13.74 -4.86 5.70
N LYS A 8 -12.68 -4.49 6.45
CA LYS A 8 -11.29 -4.94 6.22
C LYS A 8 -11.12 -6.43 6.49
N THR A 9 -11.63 -6.91 7.61
CA THR A 9 -11.53 -8.31 8.05
C THR A 9 -12.14 -9.27 7.02
N LYS A 10 -13.25 -8.89 6.36
CA LYS A 10 -13.86 -9.69 5.30
C LYS A 10 -12.90 -9.91 4.13
N ILE A 11 -12.14 -8.88 3.77
CA ILE A 11 -11.16 -8.95 2.69
C ILE A 11 -9.93 -9.76 3.13
N ALA A 12 -9.39 -9.52 4.33
CA ALA A 12 -8.29 -10.29 4.89
C ALA A 12 -8.63 -11.79 4.93
N ARG A 13 -9.81 -12.14 5.43
CA ARG A 13 -10.32 -13.53 5.45
C ARG A 13 -10.45 -14.15 4.06
N LYS A 14 -10.79 -13.36 3.03
CA LYS A 14 -10.87 -13.86 1.65
C LYS A 14 -9.51 -14.31 1.12
N PHE A 15 -8.45 -13.58 1.50
CA PHE A 15 -7.09 -13.90 1.07
C PHE A 15 -6.37 -14.86 2.02
N GLY A 16 -6.86 -15.01 3.27
CA GLY A 16 -6.20 -15.80 4.30
C GLY A 16 -4.96 -15.11 4.89
N GLU A 17 -4.82 -13.81 4.70
CA GLU A 17 -3.69 -13.01 5.16
C GLU A 17 -4.15 -11.67 5.74
N ALA A 18 -3.47 -11.18 6.77
CA ALA A 18 -3.76 -9.89 7.44
C ALA A 18 -3.19 -8.71 6.63
N ILE A 19 -3.63 -8.52 5.38
CA ILE A 19 -3.10 -7.52 4.45
C ILE A 19 -3.25 -6.05 4.89
N PHE A 20 -4.04 -5.79 5.92
CA PHE A 20 -4.26 -4.43 6.45
C PHE A 20 -3.54 -4.16 7.78
N GLY A 21 -2.65 -5.06 8.20
CA GLY A 21 -2.02 -5.09 9.51
C GLY A 21 -2.73 -6.02 10.50
N GLU A 22 -2.32 -5.99 11.75
CA GLU A 22 -2.89 -6.82 12.82
C GLU A 22 -4.40 -6.63 12.94
N ASP A 23 -5.13 -7.74 13.05
CA ASP A 23 -6.59 -7.76 13.18
C ASP A 23 -7.00 -8.94 14.06
N LYS A 24 -7.33 -8.65 15.33
CA LYS A 24 -7.81 -9.64 16.31
C LYS A 24 -9.03 -10.43 15.83
N SER A 25 -9.88 -9.82 15.00
CA SER A 25 -11.06 -10.49 14.43
C SER A 25 -10.67 -11.48 13.33
N PHE A 26 -9.59 -11.19 12.59
CA PHE A 26 -9.03 -12.11 11.60
C PHE A 26 -8.38 -13.32 12.29
N GLU A 27 -7.61 -13.11 13.34
CA GLU A 27 -6.97 -14.18 14.12
C GLU A 27 -7.99 -15.19 14.68
N LYS A 28 -9.09 -14.67 15.22
CA LYS A 28 -10.18 -15.52 15.74
C LYS A 28 -10.93 -16.29 14.65
N ARG A 29 -11.02 -15.74 13.42
CA ARG A 29 -11.80 -16.28 12.30
C ARG A 29 -11.03 -16.20 10.99
N ASN A 30 -9.98 -17.01 10.85
CA ASN A 30 -9.07 -17.01 9.68
C ASN A 30 -9.61 -17.79 8.46
N TYR A 31 -10.85 -18.26 8.50
CA TYR A 31 -11.51 -18.96 7.39
C TYR A 31 -12.23 -17.97 6.45
N PRO A 32 -12.46 -18.33 5.18
CA PRO A 32 -13.16 -17.48 4.21
C PRO A 32 -14.52 -16.98 4.71
N PRO A 33 -14.95 -15.76 4.33
CA PRO A 33 -16.22 -15.20 4.75
C PRO A 33 -17.42 -15.88 4.05
N GLY A 34 -18.59 -15.81 4.67
CA GLY A 34 -19.86 -16.34 4.14
C GLY A 34 -20.29 -17.66 4.77
N GLN A 35 -21.50 -18.13 4.45
CA GLN A 35 -22.11 -19.35 5.01
C GLN A 35 -21.23 -20.59 4.76
N HIS A 36 -20.58 -20.67 3.61
CA HIS A 36 -19.74 -21.82 3.21
C HIS A 36 -18.27 -21.66 3.58
N GLY A 37 -17.90 -20.58 4.27
CA GLY A 37 -16.49 -20.31 4.60
C GLY A 37 -15.83 -21.40 5.45
N ASN A 38 -16.60 -22.09 6.28
CA ASN A 38 -16.12 -23.15 7.18
C ASN A 38 -16.28 -24.57 6.59
N ASN A 39 -16.67 -24.69 5.32
CA ASN A 39 -16.79 -26.00 4.69
C ASN A 39 -15.43 -26.70 4.56
N ARG A 40 -15.37 -27.99 4.94
CA ARG A 40 -14.16 -28.81 4.83
C ARG A 40 -13.74 -29.03 3.38
N ARG A 41 -14.70 -29.21 2.46
CA ARG A 41 -14.44 -29.38 1.03
C ARG A 41 -14.33 -28.01 0.36
N ARG A 42 -13.14 -27.62 -0.04
CA ARG A 42 -12.88 -26.41 -0.84
C ARG A 42 -12.68 -26.80 -2.30
N PRO A 43 -13.41 -26.21 -3.25
CA PRO A 43 -13.21 -26.48 -4.66
C PRO A 43 -11.80 -26.07 -5.07
N LYS A 44 -11.19 -26.83 -5.97
CA LYS A 44 -9.90 -26.50 -6.59
C LYS A 44 -10.05 -25.18 -7.34
N LYS A 45 -9.19 -24.22 -7.06
CA LYS A 45 -9.20 -22.94 -7.76
C LYS A 45 -8.69 -23.10 -9.17
N SER A 46 -9.35 -22.54 -10.17
CA SER A 46 -8.82 -22.42 -11.51
C SER A 46 -7.60 -21.50 -11.54
N GLU A 47 -6.76 -21.62 -12.54
CA GLU A 47 -5.61 -20.74 -12.76
C GLU A 47 -6.02 -19.26 -12.80
N TYR A 48 -7.06 -18.94 -13.57
CA TYR A 48 -7.64 -17.60 -13.62
C TYR A 48 -8.04 -17.08 -12.23
N ALA A 49 -8.66 -17.92 -11.41
CA ALA A 49 -9.07 -17.53 -10.05
C ALA A 49 -7.86 -17.22 -9.16
N VAL A 50 -6.75 -17.95 -9.32
CA VAL A 50 -5.49 -17.71 -8.58
C VAL A 50 -4.88 -16.38 -9.02
N GLN A 51 -4.73 -16.15 -10.31
CA GLN A 51 -4.23 -14.90 -10.88
C GLN A 51 -5.08 -13.70 -10.46
N LEU A 52 -6.41 -13.83 -10.54
CA LEU A 52 -7.34 -12.78 -10.10
C LEU A 52 -7.23 -12.49 -8.60
N MET A 53 -7.07 -13.51 -7.77
CA MET A 53 -6.89 -13.33 -6.33
C MET A 53 -5.63 -12.54 -6.02
N GLU A 54 -4.52 -12.83 -6.68
CA GLU A 54 -3.25 -12.15 -6.45
C GLU A 54 -3.32 -10.67 -6.87
N LYS A 55 -3.93 -10.39 -8.02
CA LYS A 55 -4.22 -9.01 -8.43
C LYS A 55 -5.08 -8.27 -7.42
N GLN A 56 -6.16 -8.89 -6.95
CA GLN A 56 -7.04 -8.28 -5.96
C GLN A 56 -6.32 -8.06 -4.62
N LYS A 57 -5.47 -9.00 -4.20
CA LYS A 57 -4.65 -8.88 -3.00
C LYS A 57 -3.76 -7.64 -3.10
N ALA A 58 -2.95 -7.49 -4.16
CA ALA A 58 -2.12 -6.32 -4.38
C ALA A 58 -2.93 -5.02 -4.34
N LYS A 59 -4.04 -4.97 -5.07
CA LYS A 59 -4.92 -3.81 -5.13
C LYS A 59 -5.47 -3.40 -3.76
N TYR A 60 -5.90 -4.36 -2.93
CA TYR A 60 -6.41 -4.06 -1.59
C TYR A 60 -5.30 -3.68 -0.61
N THR A 61 -4.13 -4.30 -0.70
CA THR A 61 -2.96 -3.97 0.13
C THR A 61 -2.58 -2.50 -0.02
N TYR A 62 -2.46 -2.02 -1.26
CA TYR A 62 -2.12 -0.61 -1.56
C TYR A 62 -3.34 0.34 -1.54
N GLY A 63 -4.55 -0.18 -1.39
CA GLY A 63 -5.78 0.63 -1.39
C GLY A 63 -6.07 1.32 -2.73
N ILE A 64 -5.63 0.72 -3.84
CA ILE A 64 -5.78 1.26 -5.20
C ILE A 64 -7.05 0.69 -5.85
N LEU A 65 -7.80 1.50 -6.59
CA LEU A 65 -8.95 1.04 -7.37
C LEU A 65 -8.52 0.45 -8.72
N GLU A 66 -9.38 -0.41 -9.30
CA GLU A 66 -9.08 -1.18 -10.51
C GLU A 66 -8.56 -0.32 -11.67
N ARG A 67 -9.25 0.77 -11.99
CA ARG A 67 -8.84 1.66 -13.09
C ARG A 67 -7.43 2.24 -12.88
N GLN A 68 -7.14 2.69 -11.66
CA GLN A 68 -5.81 3.23 -11.34
C GLN A 68 -4.74 2.13 -11.36
N PHE A 69 -5.07 0.94 -10.87
CA PHE A 69 -4.14 -0.19 -10.86
C PHE A 69 -3.80 -0.64 -12.29
N ARG A 70 -4.80 -0.69 -13.17
CA ARG A 70 -4.61 -0.97 -14.60
C ARG A 70 -3.72 0.09 -15.27
N ASN A 71 -3.96 1.36 -15.01
CA ASN A 71 -3.11 2.43 -15.55
C ASN A 71 -1.65 2.31 -15.07
N LEU A 72 -1.42 1.89 -13.80
CA LEU A 72 -0.07 1.62 -13.28
C LEU A 72 0.56 0.43 -14.00
N PHE A 73 -0.21 -0.62 -14.25
CA PHE A 73 0.25 -1.78 -15.02
C PHE A 73 0.63 -1.41 -16.46
N GLU A 74 -0.19 -0.65 -17.16
CA GLU A 74 0.10 -0.16 -18.51
C GLU A 74 1.37 0.71 -18.54
N LYS A 75 1.58 1.54 -17.50
CA LYS A 75 2.79 2.33 -17.33
C LYS A 75 4.01 1.42 -17.09
N ALA A 76 3.88 0.41 -16.23
CA ALA A 76 4.94 -0.56 -15.96
C ALA A 76 5.32 -1.35 -17.21
N ASN A 77 4.32 -1.78 -18.00
CA ASN A 77 4.54 -2.54 -19.24
C ASN A 77 5.27 -1.75 -20.33
N ARG A 78 5.16 -0.41 -20.31
CA ARG A 78 5.89 0.48 -21.23
C ARG A 78 7.29 0.84 -20.74
N SER A 79 7.60 0.57 -19.47
CA SER A 79 8.88 0.89 -18.86
C SER A 79 9.91 -0.20 -19.14
N LYS A 80 11.18 0.16 -19.08
CA LYS A 80 12.28 -0.81 -19.15
C LYS A 80 12.32 -1.62 -17.84
N GLY A 81 12.58 -2.93 -17.93
CA GLY A 81 12.71 -3.83 -16.79
C GLY A 81 11.61 -4.88 -16.70
N VAL A 82 11.57 -5.62 -15.61
CA VAL A 82 10.56 -6.68 -15.37
C VAL A 82 9.24 -6.00 -14.97
N THR A 83 8.21 -6.15 -15.80
CA THR A 83 6.91 -5.46 -15.65
C THR A 83 6.31 -5.62 -14.24
N GLY A 84 6.41 -6.81 -13.65
CA GLY A 84 5.88 -7.07 -12.31
C GLY A 84 6.61 -6.29 -11.21
N GLU A 85 7.92 -6.23 -11.26
CA GLU A 85 8.74 -5.46 -10.32
C GLU A 85 8.48 -3.96 -10.46
N VAL A 86 8.49 -3.45 -11.69
CA VAL A 86 8.19 -2.03 -11.97
C VAL A 86 6.79 -1.66 -11.49
N LEU A 87 5.80 -2.54 -11.62
CA LEU A 87 4.45 -2.31 -11.10
C LEU A 87 4.47 -2.12 -9.58
N LEU A 88 5.18 -2.96 -8.83
CA LEU A 88 5.30 -2.84 -7.38
C LEU A 88 6.08 -1.58 -6.99
N GLN A 89 7.15 -1.25 -7.70
CA GLN A 89 7.90 -0.01 -7.53
C GLN A 89 7.02 1.23 -7.71
N LEU A 90 6.17 1.24 -8.74
CA LEU A 90 5.20 2.32 -8.95
C LEU A 90 4.15 2.38 -7.84
N CYS A 91 3.77 1.26 -7.25
CA CYS A 91 2.88 1.24 -6.09
C CYS A 91 3.58 1.77 -4.82
N GLU A 92 4.85 1.42 -4.62
CA GLU A 92 5.66 1.89 -3.48
C GLU A 92 6.00 3.38 -3.58
N SER A 93 6.25 3.91 -4.77
CA SER A 93 6.59 5.33 -4.99
C SER A 93 5.39 6.28 -4.85
N ARG A 94 4.20 5.80 -4.55
CA ARG A 94 3.02 6.65 -4.33
C ARG A 94 3.13 7.39 -2.99
N LEU A 95 2.76 8.66 -2.99
CA LEU A 95 2.83 9.51 -1.79
C LEU A 95 2.04 8.92 -0.61
N ASP A 96 0.83 8.39 -0.84
CA ASP A 96 0.03 7.76 0.22
C ASP A 96 0.74 6.55 0.85
N ASN A 97 1.46 5.78 0.05
CA ASN A 97 2.23 4.64 0.54
C ASN A 97 3.53 5.05 1.23
N VAL A 98 4.28 6.03 0.68
CA VAL A 98 5.52 6.53 1.30
C VAL A 98 5.24 7.15 2.67
N VAL A 99 4.17 7.94 2.80
CA VAL A 99 3.71 8.50 4.11
C VAL A 99 3.43 7.38 5.13
N TYR A 100 2.84 6.25 4.69
CA TYR A 100 2.66 5.08 5.52
C TYR A 100 3.99 4.40 5.88
N ARG A 101 4.92 4.27 4.92
CA ARG A 101 6.24 3.67 5.14
C ARG A 101 7.11 4.50 6.10
N MET A 102 7.03 5.81 6.01
CA MET A 102 7.70 6.74 6.96
C MET A 102 7.12 6.68 8.38
N GLY A 103 5.97 6.00 8.59
CA GLY A 103 5.35 5.87 9.90
C GLY A 103 4.52 7.08 10.33
N ILE A 104 4.32 8.08 9.48
CA ILE A 104 3.47 9.26 9.75
C ILE A 104 2.03 8.83 10.03
N SER A 105 1.64 7.65 9.52
CA SER A 105 0.35 7.04 9.82
C SER A 105 0.49 5.53 10.06
N SER A 106 -0.25 5.00 11.00
CA SER A 106 -0.30 3.56 11.33
C SER A 106 -0.91 2.70 10.22
N SER A 107 -1.63 3.30 9.26
CA SER A 107 -2.28 2.58 8.17
C SER A 107 -2.24 3.35 6.84
N ARG A 108 -2.21 2.63 5.70
CA ARG A 108 -2.29 3.24 4.37
C ARG A 108 -3.56 4.08 4.17
N ARG A 109 -4.67 3.72 4.84
CA ARG A 109 -5.92 4.52 4.79
C ARG A 109 -5.77 5.84 5.52
N GLY A 110 -5.13 5.83 6.70
CA GLY A 110 -4.80 7.04 7.46
C GLY A 110 -3.83 7.93 6.69
N ALA A 111 -2.75 7.35 6.13
CA ALA A 111 -1.80 8.06 5.28
C ALA A 111 -2.50 8.78 4.10
N ARG A 112 -3.39 8.07 3.41
CA ARG A 112 -4.18 8.65 2.33
C ARG A 112 -5.08 9.80 2.79
N GLN A 113 -5.65 9.71 4.00
CA GLN A 113 -6.45 10.78 4.60
C GLN A 113 -5.58 12.00 4.91
N LEU A 114 -4.42 11.81 5.53
CA LEU A 114 -3.49 12.89 5.83
C LEU A 114 -3.06 13.65 4.57
N VAL A 115 -2.71 12.94 3.49
CA VAL A 115 -2.40 13.57 2.20
C VAL A 115 -3.59 14.35 1.66
N SER A 116 -4.78 13.73 1.59
CA SER A 116 -5.99 14.39 1.05
C SER A 116 -6.41 15.63 1.85
N HIS A 117 -6.14 15.65 3.16
CA HIS A 117 -6.43 16.75 4.06
C HIS A 117 -5.32 17.80 4.13
N ARG A 118 -4.32 17.74 3.24
CA ARG A 118 -3.23 18.72 3.10
C ARG A 118 -2.32 18.83 4.33
N HIS A 119 -2.07 17.71 5.02
CA HIS A 119 -1.14 17.66 6.14
C HIS A 119 0.29 17.34 5.69
N ILE A 120 0.50 16.97 4.44
CA ILE A 120 1.77 16.51 3.89
C ILE A 120 2.32 17.50 2.87
N THR A 121 3.63 17.69 2.90
CA THR A 121 4.39 18.48 1.93
C THR A 121 5.35 17.59 1.16
N VAL A 122 5.65 17.96 -0.08
CA VAL A 122 6.71 17.36 -0.90
C VAL A 122 7.61 18.51 -1.38
N ASN A 123 8.89 18.43 -1.08
CA ASN A 123 9.87 19.48 -1.39
C ASN A 123 9.43 20.87 -0.88
N GLY A 124 8.78 20.93 0.29
CA GLY A 124 8.27 22.16 0.90
C GLY A 124 6.86 22.58 0.44
N GLU A 125 6.36 22.04 -0.67
CA GLU A 125 5.02 22.37 -1.19
C GLU A 125 3.93 21.42 -0.72
N ILE A 126 2.73 21.95 -0.47
CA ILE A 126 1.59 21.15 -0.01
C ILE A 126 1.03 20.32 -1.17
N VAL A 127 1.07 18.99 -1.04
CA VAL A 127 0.51 18.06 -2.02
C VAL A 127 -0.68 17.33 -1.43
N ASN A 128 -1.86 17.45 -2.07
CA ASN A 128 -3.10 16.80 -1.66
C ASN A 128 -3.53 15.63 -2.55
N ILE A 129 -2.62 15.13 -3.38
CA ILE A 129 -2.88 14.04 -4.34
C ILE A 129 -2.22 12.75 -3.83
N PRO A 130 -2.97 11.79 -3.25
CA PRO A 130 -2.39 10.55 -2.72
C PRO A 130 -1.70 9.66 -3.76
N SER A 131 -2.08 9.81 -5.03
CA SER A 131 -1.47 9.08 -6.15
C SER A 131 -0.25 9.79 -6.76
N TYR A 132 0.22 10.88 -6.15
CA TYR A 132 1.43 11.56 -6.58
C TYR A 132 2.61 10.57 -6.57
N GLN A 133 3.38 10.53 -7.65
CA GLN A 133 4.53 9.64 -7.80
C GLN A 133 5.78 10.39 -7.36
N LEU A 134 6.40 9.92 -6.30
CA LEU A 134 7.67 10.44 -5.81
C LEU A 134 8.82 9.95 -6.68
N LYS A 135 9.83 10.78 -6.80
CA LYS A 135 11.11 10.47 -7.45
C LYS A 135 12.19 10.31 -6.37
N ALA A 136 13.25 9.59 -6.70
CA ALA A 136 14.41 9.52 -5.84
C ALA A 136 14.97 10.94 -5.58
N GLY A 137 15.21 11.24 -4.30
CA GLY A 137 15.63 12.56 -3.82
C GLY A 137 14.50 13.47 -3.33
N ASP A 138 13.22 13.13 -3.56
CA ASP A 138 12.11 13.94 -3.05
C ASP A 138 12.04 13.88 -1.51
N VAL A 139 11.87 15.05 -0.90
CA VAL A 139 11.69 15.20 0.55
C VAL A 139 10.21 15.30 0.88
N VAL A 140 9.74 14.40 1.74
CA VAL A 140 8.35 14.35 2.22
C VAL A 140 8.33 14.81 3.67
N GLY A 141 7.53 15.80 3.99
CA GLY A 141 7.42 16.36 5.34
C GLY A 141 6.00 16.50 5.82
N VAL A 142 5.86 16.73 7.13
CA VAL A 142 4.60 17.12 7.75
C VAL A 142 4.51 18.63 7.74
N ARG A 143 3.38 19.18 7.25
CA ARG A 143 3.11 20.62 7.25
C ARG A 143 3.24 21.20 8.66
N GLU A 144 3.85 22.38 8.81
CA GLU A 144 4.10 23.01 10.11
C GLU A 144 2.87 23.05 11.03
N LYS A 145 1.73 23.52 10.52
CA LYS A 145 0.45 23.58 11.27
C LYS A 145 -0.08 22.20 11.68
N SER A 146 0.47 21.13 11.16
CA SER A 146 0.02 19.74 11.38
C SER A 146 1.00 18.92 12.22
N LYS A 147 2.14 19.48 12.59
CA LYS A 147 3.16 18.80 13.40
C LYS A 147 2.67 18.42 14.79
N SER A 148 1.72 19.18 15.36
CA SER A 148 1.10 18.95 16.67
C SER A 148 -0.15 18.06 16.64
N VAL A 149 -0.46 17.41 15.50
CA VAL A 149 -1.63 16.52 15.41
C VAL A 149 -1.32 15.22 16.16
N GLU A 150 -2.07 14.93 17.22
CA GLU A 150 -1.91 13.76 18.11
C GLU A 150 -1.83 12.42 17.34
N ALA A 151 -2.65 12.26 16.29
CA ALA A 151 -2.64 11.06 15.47
C ALA A 151 -1.32 10.85 14.72
N ILE A 152 -0.61 11.91 14.37
CA ILE A 152 0.71 11.84 13.72
C ILE A 152 1.77 11.54 14.77
N GLU A 153 1.75 12.21 15.91
CA GLU A 153 2.71 12.03 16.98
C GLU A 153 2.65 10.61 17.57
N SER A 154 1.45 10.13 17.86
CA SER A 154 1.26 8.76 18.35
C SER A 154 1.69 7.70 17.33
N SER A 155 1.48 7.94 16.03
CA SER A 155 1.93 7.04 14.98
C SER A 155 3.45 6.99 14.87
N LEU A 156 4.12 8.14 14.92
CA LEU A 156 5.57 8.25 14.86
C LEU A 156 6.24 7.65 16.10
N ALA A 157 5.69 7.85 17.30
CA ALA A 157 6.18 7.26 18.54
C ALA A 157 6.13 5.73 18.53
N ASN A 158 5.12 5.13 17.92
CA ASN A 158 4.93 3.69 17.82
C ASN A 158 5.56 3.08 16.56
N ASN A 159 6.25 3.87 15.73
CA ASN A 159 6.83 3.38 14.48
C ASN A 159 8.19 2.74 14.72
N SER A 160 8.28 1.42 14.57
CA SER A 160 9.53 0.65 14.56
C SER A 160 10.02 0.26 13.16
N ARG A 161 9.34 0.72 12.11
CA ARG A 161 9.64 0.31 10.74
C ARG A 161 10.78 1.15 10.17
N VAL A 162 11.81 0.47 9.72
CA VAL A 162 12.96 1.07 9.02
C VAL A 162 13.05 0.46 7.64
N TYR A 163 13.23 1.29 6.62
CA TYR A 163 13.38 0.87 5.23
C TYR A 163 14.61 1.54 4.62
N GLU A 164 15.43 0.79 3.91
CA GLU A 164 16.68 1.29 3.32
C GLU A 164 16.49 2.42 2.29
N TRP A 165 15.34 2.41 1.59
CA TRP A 165 15.02 3.41 0.55
C TRP A 165 14.32 4.68 1.08
N ILE A 166 14.15 4.78 2.40
CA ILE A 166 13.49 5.93 3.05
C ILE A 166 14.30 6.35 4.27
N THR A 167 14.60 7.63 4.37
CA THR A 167 15.15 8.23 5.58
C THR A 167 14.05 9.02 6.30
N TRP A 168 14.13 9.10 7.62
CA TRP A 168 13.20 9.88 8.42
C TRP A 168 13.92 10.61 9.56
N ASN A 169 13.62 11.90 9.71
CA ASN A 169 14.11 12.72 10.79
C ASN A 169 12.92 13.15 11.69
N ASN A 170 12.90 12.65 12.94
CA ASN A 170 11.84 12.93 13.90
C ASN A 170 11.79 14.40 14.35
N GLU A 171 12.93 15.09 14.45
CA GLU A 171 13.00 16.47 14.92
C GLU A 171 12.36 17.42 13.90
N LYS A 172 12.72 17.28 12.64
CA LYS A 172 12.17 18.09 11.54
C LYS A 172 10.79 17.61 11.09
N LYS A 173 10.39 16.38 11.44
CA LYS A 173 9.22 15.65 10.90
C LYS A 173 9.23 15.62 9.37
N GLU A 174 10.40 15.31 8.81
CA GLU A 174 10.67 15.21 7.37
C GLU A 174 11.50 13.97 7.06
N GLY A 175 11.34 13.43 5.87
CA GLY A 175 12.11 12.29 5.40
C GLY A 175 12.32 12.35 3.89
N ALA A 176 13.35 11.68 3.40
CA ALA A 176 13.63 11.61 1.98
C ALA A 176 13.29 10.24 1.41
N PHE A 177 12.74 10.22 0.21
CA PHE A 177 12.62 9.03 -0.62
C PHE A 177 13.93 8.87 -1.40
N VAL A 178 14.87 8.08 -0.84
CA VAL A 178 16.26 8.01 -1.32
C VAL A 178 16.35 7.32 -2.67
N ALA A 179 15.69 6.18 -2.81
CA ALA A 179 15.76 5.37 -4.02
C ALA A 179 14.44 4.65 -4.28
N VAL A 180 14.24 4.14 -5.49
CA VAL A 180 13.14 3.23 -5.79
C VAL A 180 13.51 1.85 -5.23
N PRO A 181 12.64 1.22 -4.41
CA PRO A 181 12.97 -0.05 -3.79
C PRO A 181 13.13 -1.17 -4.79
N GLU A 182 14.07 -2.07 -4.54
CA GLU A 182 14.17 -3.35 -5.24
C GLU A 182 13.07 -4.32 -4.77
N ARG A 183 12.78 -5.35 -5.58
CA ARG A 183 11.74 -6.32 -5.24
C ARG A 183 11.96 -6.99 -3.88
N ILE A 184 13.19 -7.31 -3.55
CA ILE A 184 13.58 -7.99 -2.30
C ILE A 184 13.29 -7.11 -1.07
N GLN A 185 13.42 -5.80 -1.21
CA GLN A 185 13.21 -4.83 -0.13
C GLN A 185 11.71 -4.63 0.19
N ILE A 186 10.81 -4.95 -0.78
CA ILE A 186 9.36 -4.77 -0.60
C ILE A 186 8.81 -5.91 0.25
N PRO A 187 8.30 -5.64 1.47
CA PRO A 187 7.90 -6.69 2.41
C PRO A 187 6.56 -7.37 2.08
N GLU A 188 5.80 -6.85 1.12
CA GLU A 188 4.53 -7.44 0.72
C GLU A 188 4.70 -8.76 0.00
N ASN A 189 4.03 -9.81 0.51
CA ASN A 189 3.98 -11.12 -0.12
C ASN A 189 2.98 -11.10 -1.30
N ILE A 190 3.42 -10.57 -2.43
CA ILE A 190 2.64 -10.48 -3.68
C ILE A 190 3.40 -11.21 -4.77
N LYS A 191 2.71 -12.11 -5.49
CA LYS A 191 3.26 -12.81 -6.66
C LYS A 191 2.95 -12.00 -7.92
N GLU A 192 3.82 -11.06 -8.25
CA GLU A 192 3.65 -10.12 -9.36
C GLU A 192 3.53 -10.78 -10.71
N GLN A 193 4.18 -11.92 -10.92
CA GLN A 193 4.13 -12.68 -12.17
C GLN A 193 2.69 -13.11 -12.50
N LEU A 194 1.92 -13.57 -11.50
CA LEU A 194 0.52 -13.94 -11.70
C LEU A 194 -0.37 -12.76 -12.12
N ILE A 195 0.02 -11.54 -11.70
CA ILE A 195 -0.67 -10.32 -12.10
C ILE A 195 -0.36 -9.99 -13.56
N VAL A 196 0.91 -10.14 -13.97
CA VAL A 196 1.34 -9.94 -15.35
C VAL A 196 0.63 -10.91 -16.28
N GLU A 197 0.62 -12.20 -15.94
CA GLU A 197 -0.09 -13.23 -16.70
C GLU A 197 -1.58 -12.95 -16.86
N LEU A 198 -2.24 -12.43 -15.81
CA LEU A 198 -3.66 -12.08 -15.87
C LEU A 198 -3.97 -10.95 -16.86
N TYR A 199 -3.10 -9.94 -16.91
CA TYR A 199 -3.30 -8.78 -17.79
C TYR A 199 -2.79 -8.99 -19.22
N SER A 200 -2.00 -10.05 -19.45
CA SER A 200 -1.47 -10.43 -20.76
C SER A 200 -2.44 -11.33 -21.56
N LYS A 201 -3.55 -11.73 -20.95
CA LYS A 201 -4.65 -12.51 -21.58
C LYS A 201 -5.66 -11.55 -22.28
#